data_d026c8aff8bd3d8734e0c4654ce62f01
#
_entry.id   d026c8aff8bd3d8734e0c4654ce62f01
#
_cell.length_a   1.000
_cell.length_b   1.000
_cell.length_c   1.000
_cell.angle_alpha   90.00
_cell.angle_beta   90.00
_cell.angle_gamma   90.00
#
_symmetry.space_group_name_H-M   'P 1'
#
loop_
_entity.id
_entity.type
_entity.pdbx_description
1 polymer ?
#
loop_
_entity_poly.entity_id
_entity_poly.type
_entity_poly.pdbx_seq_one_letter_code
_entity_poly.pdbx_strand_id
1 'polypeptide(L)'
;MTGKPAGRTKKEEEYVMTLLKDMTLDSFSGKLAANTAAPGGGSAAALSGALGAALVSMVCGLTIGKKGYEEHEDDLKSVLSQSEELRLKLGNAVDVDASAYGMVMDAFSLPKQTEEEKEARKNAIQKAFREACESPRKTSLWCLEVLRLCAFISGKVNVNAV
;
A
#
# COMPACT_ATOMS: atom_id res chain seq x y z
N MET A 1 16.41 48.38 8.67
CA MET A 1 17.17 47.11 8.76
C MET A 1 16.20 45.96 8.55
N THR A 2 16.11 45.49 7.32
CA THR A 2 15.20 44.40 6.94
C THR A 2 16.01 43.10 6.85
N GLY A 3 15.88 42.30 7.88
CA GLY A 3 16.50 40.97 7.91
C GLY A 3 15.83 40.04 6.89
N LYS A 4 16.63 39.54 5.94
CA LYS A 4 16.26 38.53 4.98
C LYS A 4 16.01 37.20 5.75
N PRO A 5 14.93 36.47 5.53
CA PRO A 5 14.76 35.16 6.18
C PRO A 5 15.87 34.22 5.74
N ALA A 6 16.47 33.53 6.70
CA ALA A 6 17.50 32.53 6.48
C ALA A 6 16.96 31.43 5.55
N GLY A 7 17.64 31.20 4.44
CA GLY A 7 17.31 30.13 3.51
C GLY A 7 17.45 28.76 4.20
N ARG A 8 16.50 27.88 3.94
CA ARG A 8 16.57 26.49 4.37
C ARG A 8 17.86 25.85 3.88
N THR A 9 18.50 25.07 4.74
CA THR A 9 19.72 24.36 4.35
C THR A 9 19.37 23.22 3.38
N LYS A 10 20.29 22.86 2.47
CA LYS A 10 20.09 21.73 1.52
C LYS A 10 19.69 20.41 2.20
N LYS A 11 19.99 20.22 3.49
CA LYS A 11 19.55 19.09 4.31
C LYS A 11 18.09 19.17 4.73
N GLU A 12 17.50 20.39 4.81
CA GLU A 12 16.08 20.59 5.15
C GLU A 12 15.18 20.47 3.92
N GLU A 13 15.72 20.71 2.70
CA GLU A 13 15.01 20.51 1.44
C GLU A 13 14.94 19.02 1.02
N GLU A 14 15.84 18.19 1.53
CA GLU A 14 15.91 16.75 1.20
C GLU A 14 14.97 15.89 2.06
N TYR A 15 14.30 16.46 3.06
CA TYR A 15 13.30 15.79 3.88
C TYR A 15 11.87 16.03 3.36
N VAL A 16 11.68 16.05 2.05
CA VAL A 16 10.38 15.69 1.47
C VAL A 16 10.25 14.19 1.74
N MET A 17 9.35 13.83 2.66
CA MET A 17 9.05 12.42 2.93
C MET A 17 8.61 11.77 1.62
N THR A 18 9.56 11.18 0.89
CA THR A 18 9.26 10.40 -0.31
C THR A 18 8.38 9.24 0.15
N LEU A 19 7.15 9.17 -0.36
CA LEU A 19 6.25 8.08 -0.07
C LEU A 19 6.91 6.76 -0.50
N LEU A 20 6.70 5.69 0.23
CA LEU A 20 7.26 4.37 -0.08
C LEU A 20 6.85 3.89 -1.48
N LYS A 21 5.60 4.18 -1.87
CA LYS A 21 5.06 3.84 -3.20
C LYS A 21 5.72 4.59 -4.37
N ASP A 22 6.37 5.74 -4.10
CA ASP A 22 7.03 6.56 -5.10
C ASP A 22 8.55 6.24 -5.20
N MET A 23 9.03 5.28 -4.41
CA MET A 23 10.39 4.79 -4.49
C MET A 23 10.64 3.93 -5.72
N THR A 24 11.88 3.87 -6.18
CA THR A 24 12.28 2.84 -7.14
C THR A 24 12.18 1.45 -6.48
N LEU A 25 11.96 0.42 -7.28
CA LEU A 25 11.91 -0.97 -6.78
C LEU A 25 13.20 -1.35 -6.03
N ASP A 26 14.35 -0.93 -6.54
CA ASP A 26 15.64 -1.17 -5.90
C ASP A 26 15.73 -0.49 -4.54
N SER A 27 15.34 0.79 -4.46
CA SER A 27 15.33 1.55 -3.21
C SER A 27 14.35 0.98 -2.19
N PHE A 28 13.16 0.56 -2.62
CA PHE A 28 12.16 -0.06 -1.74
C PHE A 28 12.66 -1.41 -1.21
N SER A 29 13.17 -2.29 -2.09
CA SER A 29 13.66 -3.61 -1.71
C SER A 29 14.90 -3.51 -0.81
N GLY A 30 15.81 -2.58 -1.08
CA GLY A 30 16.97 -2.31 -0.23
C GLY A 30 16.57 -1.85 1.18
N LYS A 31 15.59 -0.94 1.29
CA LYS A 31 15.04 -0.52 2.59
C LYS A 31 14.30 -1.65 3.32
N LEU A 32 13.54 -2.47 2.60
CA LEU A 32 12.84 -3.62 3.18
C LEU A 32 13.83 -4.64 3.76
N ALA A 33 14.98 -4.84 3.11
CA ALA A 33 16.02 -5.74 3.58
C ALA A 33 16.88 -5.15 4.72
N ALA A 34 16.80 -3.85 4.96
CA ALA A 34 17.59 -3.18 5.98
C ALA A 34 17.01 -3.43 7.40
N ASN A 35 17.83 -3.21 8.42
CA ASN A 35 17.39 -3.27 9.82
C ASN A 35 16.67 -1.95 10.20
N THR A 36 15.56 -1.66 9.52
CA THR A 36 14.72 -0.48 9.74
C THR A 36 13.28 -0.90 10.04
N ALA A 37 12.56 -0.06 10.74
CA ALA A 37 11.18 -0.34 11.14
C ALA A 37 10.17 -0.29 9.98
N ALA A 38 10.48 0.47 8.93
CA ALA A 38 9.65 0.65 7.74
C ALA A 38 10.53 0.77 6.48
N PRO A 39 10.08 0.22 5.32
CA PRO A 39 8.88 -0.56 5.12
C PRO A 39 8.90 -1.92 5.82
N GLY A 40 7.73 -2.41 6.22
CA GLY A 40 7.55 -3.72 6.83
C GLY A 40 6.84 -4.71 5.92
N GLY A 41 6.50 -5.89 6.49
CA GLY A 41 5.80 -6.96 5.75
C GLY A 41 4.43 -6.54 5.21
N GLY A 42 3.69 -5.65 5.89
CA GLY A 42 2.42 -5.13 5.43
C GLY A 42 2.55 -4.27 4.18
N SER A 43 3.54 -3.37 4.14
CA SER A 43 3.88 -2.57 2.95
C SER A 43 4.28 -3.47 1.77
N ALA A 44 5.09 -4.52 2.02
CA ALA A 44 5.50 -5.48 1.00
C ALA A 44 4.31 -6.28 0.46
N ALA A 45 3.41 -6.74 1.33
CA ALA A 45 2.19 -7.45 0.94
C ALA A 45 1.26 -6.57 0.09
N ALA A 46 1.08 -5.29 0.48
CA ALA A 46 0.30 -4.33 -0.28
C ALA A 46 0.87 -4.10 -1.69
N LEU A 47 2.19 -3.91 -1.80
CA LEU A 47 2.87 -3.78 -3.09
C LEU A 47 2.67 -5.04 -3.96
N SER A 48 2.85 -6.22 -3.39
CA SER A 48 2.64 -7.49 -4.10
C SER A 48 1.20 -7.63 -4.61
N GLY A 49 0.22 -7.26 -3.79
CA GLY A 49 -1.19 -7.23 -4.18
C GLY A 49 -1.47 -6.22 -5.31
N ALA A 50 -0.85 -5.04 -5.26
CA ALA A 50 -0.98 -4.02 -6.31
C ALA A 50 -0.42 -4.51 -7.66
N LEU A 51 0.73 -5.21 -7.63
CA LEU A 51 1.31 -5.84 -8.81
C LEU A 51 0.40 -6.94 -9.36
N GLY A 52 -0.19 -7.78 -8.48
CA GLY A 52 -1.19 -8.78 -8.88
C GLY A 52 -2.40 -8.14 -9.58
N ALA A 53 -2.95 -7.06 -9.03
CA ALA A 53 -4.05 -6.32 -9.66
C ALA A 53 -3.63 -5.73 -11.03
N ALA A 54 -2.41 -5.19 -11.14
CA ALA A 54 -1.88 -4.69 -12.40
C ALA A 54 -1.78 -5.80 -13.48
N LEU A 55 -1.39 -7.01 -13.10
CA LEU A 55 -1.37 -8.16 -14.02
C LEU A 55 -2.77 -8.53 -14.50
N VAL A 56 -3.80 -8.50 -13.63
CA VAL A 56 -5.20 -8.69 -14.03
C VAL A 56 -5.61 -7.62 -15.05
N SER A 57 -5.31 -6.35 -14.78
CA SER A 57 -5.58 -5.24 -15.72
C SER A 57 -4.88 -5.45 -17.05
N MET A 58 -3.62 -5.85 -17.04
CA MET A 58 -2.83 -6.12 -18.24
C MET A 58 -3.48 -7.21 -19.10
N VAL A 59 -3.85 -8.33 -18.50
CA VAL A 59 -4.45 -9.47 -19.22
C VAL A 59 -5.81 -9.10 -19.81
N CYS A 60 -6.66 -8.37 -19.06
CA CYS A 60 -7.91 -7.84 -19.58
C CYS A 60 -7.67 -6.90 -20.78
N GLY A 61 -6.76 -5.94 -20.63
CA GLY A 61 -6.43 -4.97 -21.69
C GLY A 61 -5.86 -5.64 -22.97
N LEU A 62 -5.09 -6.72 -22.83
CA LEU A 62 -4.57 -7.49 -23.94
C LEU A 62 -5.62 -8.38 -24.61
N THR A 63 -6.77 -8.59 -23.99
CA THR A 63 -7.84 -9.45 -24.49
C THR A 63 -9.00 -8.67 -25.08
N ILE A 64 -9.40 -7.55 -24.51
CA ILE A 64 -10.49 -6.69 -24.98
C ILE A 64 -10.24 -6.29 -26.46
N GLY A 65 -11.28 -6.46 -27.29
CA GLY A 65 -11.23 -6.17 -28.73
C GLY A 65 -10.45 -7.21 -29.56
N LYS A 66 -10.03 -8.33 -28.99
CA LYS A 66 -9.40 -9.44 -29.74
C LYS A 66 -10.48 -10.34 -30.34
N LYS A 67 -10.27 -10.74 -31.61
CA LYS A 67 -11.13 -11.69 -32.29
C LYS A 67 -11.19 -13.03 -31.56
N GLY A 68 -12.40 -13.52 -31.32
CA GLY A 68 -12.67 -14.77 -30.61
C GLY A 68 -12.87 -14.62 -29.10
N TYR A 69 -12.91 -13.39 -28.58
CA TYR A 69 -13.18 -13.08 -27.17
C TYR A 69 -14.34 -12.11 -26.99
N GLU A 70 -15.12 -11.85 -28.03
CA GLU A 70 -16.21 -10.86 -28.07
C GLU A 70 -17.27 -11.17 -27.02
N GLU A 71 -17.57 -12.43 -26.76
CA GLU A 71 -18.57 -12.87 -25.77
C GLU A 71 -18.16 -12.55 -24.33
N HIS A 72 -16.88 -12.29 -24.06
CA HIS A 72 -16.35 -11.98 -22.73
C HIS A 72 -16.04 -10.50 -22.53
N GLU A 73 -16.31 -9.64 -23.53
CA GLU A 73 -15.83 -8.26 -23.57
C GLU A 73 -16.38 -7.43 -22.39
N ASP A 74 -17.67 -7.57 -22.09
CA ASP A 74 -18.30 -6.82 -20.98
C ASP A 74 -17.78 -7.28 -19.61
N ASP A 75 -17.60 -8.60 -19.43
CA ASP A 75 -16.99 -9.17 -18.23
C ASP A 75 -15.57 -8.60 -18.05
N LEU A 76 -14.77 -8.60 -19.11
CA LEU A 76 -13.37 -8.14 -19.06
C LEU A 76 -13.26 -6.63 -18.81
N LYS A 77 -14.16 -5.81 -19.36
CA LYS A 77 -14.22 -4.38 -19.06
C LYS A 77 -14.57 -4.12 -17.58
N SER A 78 -15.52 -4.89 -17.05
CA SER A 78 -15.90 -4.81 -15.63
C SER A 78 -14.74 -5.20 -14.71
N VAL A 79 -14.06 -6.30 -15.03
CA VAL A 79 -12.87 -6.76 -14.27
C VAL A 79 -11.73 -5.77 -14.37
N LEU A 80 -11.48 -5.19 -15.53
CA LEU A 80 -10.46 -4.15 -15.72
C LEU A 80 -10.71 -2.96 -14.80
N SER A 81 -11.94 -2.47 -14.73
CA SER A 81 -12.30 -1.37 -13.83
C SER A 81 -12.06 -1.71 -12.35
N GLN A 82 -12.47 -2.91 -11.93
CA GLN A 82 -12.30 -3.37 -10.55
C GLN A 82 -10.82 -3.59 -10.19
N SER A 83 -10.05 -4.18 -11.10
CA SER A 83 -8.61 -4.41 -10.86
C SER A 83 -7.83 -3.11 -10.77
N GLU A 84 -8.16 -2.09 -11.56
CA GLU A 84 -7.53 -0.77 -11.45
C GLU A 84 -7.87 -0.08 -10.12
N GLU A 85 -9.10 -0.18 -9.64
CA GLU A 85 -9.48 0.33 -8.32
C GLU A 85 -8.70 -0.38 -7.21
N LEU A 86 -8.59 -1.71 -7.26
CA LEU A 86 -7.82 -2.50 -6.29
C LEU A 86 -6.32 -2.17 -6.35
N ARG A 87 -5.76 -2.00 -7.54
CA ARG A 87 -4.37 -1.59 -7.75
C ARG A 87 -4.06 -0.28 -7.04
N LEU A 88 -4.93 0.72 -7.19
CA LEU A 88 -4.77 2.02 -6.54
C LEU A 88 -4.93 1.92 -5.00
N LYS A 89 -5.92 1.17 -4.50
CA LYS A 89 -6.11 0.95 -3.06
C LYS A 89 -4.89 0.26 -2.43
N LEU A 90 -4.41 -0.79 -3.05
CA LEU A 90 -3.25 -1.56 -2.59
C LEU A 90 -1.96 -0.74 -2.69
N GLY A 91 -1.77 0.04 -3.78
CA GLY A 91 -0.65 0.96 -3.90
C GLY A 91 -0.61 2.00 -2.79
N ASN A 92 -1.76 2.57 -2.42
CA ASN A 92 -1.83 3.51 -1.30
C ASN A 92 -1.63 2.83 0.06
N ALA A 93 -2.01 1.55 0.21
CA ALA A 93 -1.83 0.80 1.45
C ALA A 93 -0.35 0.59 1.82
N VAL A 94 0.58 0.69 0.86
CA VAL A 94 2.03 0.63 1.11
C VAL A 94 2.46 1.66 2.13
N ASP A 95 2.00 2.91 1.98
CA ASP A 95 2.33 4.01 2.88
C ASP A 95 1.48 4.01 4.16
N VAL A 96 0.21 3.60 4.05
CA VAL A 96 -0.70 3.50 5.21
C VAL A 96 -0.16 2.53 6.25
N ASP A 97 0.39 1.39 5.85
CA ASP A 97 0.99 0.41 6.75
C ASP A 97 2.18 0.99 7.52
N ALA A 98 3.08 1.68 6.84
CA ALA A 98 4.22 2.35 7.46
C ALA A 98 3.80 3.45 8.45
N SER A 99 2.77 4.23 8.10
CA SER A 99 2.23 5.28 8.95
C SER A 99 1.56 4.71 10.20
N ALA A 100 0.84 3.60 10.08
CA ALA A 100 0.20 2.91 11.20
C ALA A 100 1.24 2.42 12.23
N TYR A 101 2.38 1.92 11.76
CA TYR A 101 3.50 1.58 12.65
C TYR A 101 4.04 2.80 13.41
N GLY A 102 4.18 3.95 12.74
CA GLY A 102 4.61 5.21 13.36
C GLY A 102 3.70 5.60 14.54
N MET A 103 2.38 5.55 14.35
CA MET A 103 1.42 5.85 15.43
C MET A 103 1.57 4.94 16.67
N VAL A 104 1.90 3.67 16.45
CA VAL A 104 2.19 2.73 17.55
C VAL A 104 3.45 3.15 18.31
N MET A 105 4.52 3.52 17.60
CA MET A 105 5.77 3.98 18.21
C MET A 105 5.59 5.29 18.97
N ASP A 106 4.79 6.22 18.47
CA ASP A 106 4.44 7.48 19.16
C ASP A 106 3.71 7.18 20.48
N ALA A 107 2.76 6.25 20.49
CA ALA A 107 2.07 5.84 21.71
C ALA A 107 3.03 5.20 22.74
N PHE A 108 4.03 4.44 22.27
CA PHE A 108 5.08 3.89 23.16
C PHE A 108 6.01 4.97 23.74
N SER A 109 6.15 6.12 23.10
CA SER A 109 7.00 7.23 23.57
C SER A 109 6.35 8.09 24.64
N LEU A 110 5.04 7.92 24.90
CA LEU A 110 4.30 8.70 25.90
C LEU A 110 4.90 8.55 27.32
N PRO A 111 4.79 9.60 28.17
CA PRO A 111 5.27 9.58 29.56
C PRO A 111 4.70 8.41 30.37
N LYS A 112 5.43 7.98 31.41
CA LYS A 112 5.07 6.84 32.27
C LYS A 112 5.54 7.02 33.72
N GLN A 113 5.63 8.28 34.18
CA GLN A 113 6.19 8.58 35.49
C GLN A 113 5.11 8.50 36.62
N THR A 114 3.89 8.97 36.32
CA THR A 114 2.76 8.89 37.25
C THR A 114 1.81 7.74 36.92
N GLU A 115 0.91 7.37 37.80
CA GLU A 115 -0.10 6.33 37.54
C GLU A 115 -1.08 6.76 36.43
N GLU A 116 -1.45 8.04 36.40
CA GLU A 116 -2.31 8.64 35.39
C GLU A 116 -1.62 8.56 33.99
N GLU A 117 -0.34 8.87 33.92
CA GLU A 117 0.45 8.77 32.68
C GLU A 117 0.56 7.32 32.20
N LYS A 118 0.78 6.37 33.12
CA LYS A 118 0.84 4.94 32.78
C LYS A 118 -0.48 4.46 32.20
N GLU A 119 -1.61 4.83 32.80
CA GLU A 119 -2.93 4.43 32.30
C GLU A 119 -3.26 5.11 30.96
N ALA A 120 -2.97 6.40 30.83
CA ALA A 120 -3.14 7.14 29.56
C ALA A 120 -2.30 6.50 28.45
N ARG A 121 -1.02 6.18 28.72
CA ARG A 121 -0.11 5.50 27.78
C ARG A 121 -0.62 4.12 27.39
N LYS A 122 -1.09 3.32 28.34
CA LYS A 122 -1.65 1.98 28.09
C LYS A 122 -2.85 2.08 27.15
N ASN A 123 -3.76 3.01 27.39
CA ASN A 123 -4.94 3.24 26.56
C ASN A 123 -4.58 3.71 25.15
N ALA A 124 -3.60 4.62 25.03
CA ALA A 124 -3.08 5.08 23.75
C ALA A 124 -2.45 3.94 22.93
N ILE A 125 -1.64 3.08 23.56
CA ILE A 125 -1.03 1.91 22.92
C ILE A 125 -2.11 0.95 22.44
N GLN A 126 -3.13 0.64 23.26
CA GLN A 126 -4.21 -0.24 22.87
C GLN A 126 -5.02 0.31 21.69
N LYS A 127 -5.28 1.62 21.68
CA LYS A 127 -5.94 2.30 20.57
C LYS A 127 -5.10 2.21 19.30
N ALA A 128 -3.80 2.56 19.38
CA ALA A 128 -2.90 2.54 18.24
C ALA A 128 -2.77 1.13 17.62
N PHE A 129 -2.68 0.08 18.43
CA PHE A 129 -2.67 -1.30 17.93
C PHE A 129 -3.96 -1.68 17.20
N ARG A 130 -5.12 -1.30 17.72
CA ARG A 130 -6.41 -1.57 17.05
C ARG A 130 -6.47 -0.89 15.69
N GLU A 131 -6.06 0.36 15.61
CA GLU A 131 -6.01 1.12 14.36
C GLU A 131 -4.98 0.52 13.38
N ALA A 132 -3.81 0.13 13.87
CA ALA A 132 -2.77 -0.48 13.06
C ALA A 132 -3.18 -1.84 12.48
N CYS A 133 -4.01 -2.64 13.16
CA CYS A 133 -4.53 -3.90 12.65
C CYS A 133 -5.46 -3.73 11.42
N GLU A 134 -6.05 -2.56 11.23
CA GLU A 134 -6.94 -2.31 10.09
C GLU A 134 -6.19 -2.31 8.74
N SER A 135 -4.93 -1.87 8.71
CA SER A 135 -4.13 -1.85 7.48
C SER A 135 -3.92 -3.26 6.91
N PRO A 136 -3.33 -4.23 7.62
CA PRO A 136 -3.14 -5.57 7.09
C PRO A 136 -4.46 -6.30 6.84
N ARG A 137 -5.51 -6.04 7.63
CA ARG A 137 -6.84 -6.61 7.41
C ARG A 137 -7.42 -6.16 6.06
N LYS A 138 -7.39 -4.87 5.75
CA LYS A 138 -7.86 -4.33 4.47
C LYS A 138 -7.02 -4.86 3.31
N THR A 139 -5.70 -4.86 3.45
CA THR A 139 -4.78 -5.40 2.44
C THR A 139 -5.11 -6.86 2.11
N SER A 140 -5.34 -7.71 3.13
CA SER A 140 -5.71 -9.11 2.93
C SER A 140 -7.03 -9.26 2.17
N LEU A 141 -8.06 -8.46 2.50
CA LEU A 141 -9.34 -8.49 1.81
C LEU A 141 -9.20 -8.06 0.34
N TRP A 142 -8.46 -7.00 0.05
CA TRP A 142 -8.24 -6.54 -1.32
C TRP A 142 -7.41 -7.54 -2.14
N CYS A 143 -6.41 -8.19 -1.54
CA CYS A 143 -5.69 -9.28 -2.19
C CYS A 143 -6.61 -10.45 -2.52
N LEU A 144 -7.53 -10.80 -1.61
CA LEU A 144 -8.53 -11.84 -1.87
C LEU A 144 -9.44 -11.46 -3.05
N GLU A 145 -9.88 -10.20 -3.16
CA GLU A 145 -10.65 -9.74 -4.32
C GLU A 145 -9.84 -9.84 -5.61
N VAL A 146 -8.55 -9.48 -5.63
CA VAL A 146 -7.68 -9.69 -6.80
C VAL A 146 -7.65 -11.15 -7.22
N LEU A 147 -7.50 -12.08 -6.27
CA LEU A 147 -7.52 -13.53 -6.55
C LEU A 147 -8.88 -13.99 -7.11
N ARG A 148 -9.99 -13.43 -6.64
CA ARG A 148 -11.33 -13.71 -7.18
C ARG A 148 -11.47 -13.23 -8.62
N LEU A 149 -10.94 -12.04 -8.93
CA LEU A 149 -10.91 -11.55 -10.31
C LEU A 149 -10.07 -12.46 -11.21
N CYS A 150 -8.88 -12.90 -10.75
CA CYS A 150 -8.06 -13.87 -11.48
C CYS A 150 -8.84 -15.15 -11.78
N ALA A 151 -9.51 -15.72 -10.77
CA ALA A 151 -10.31 -16.94 -10.95
C ALA A 151 -11.48 -16.73 -11.93
N PHE A 152 -12.15 -15.56 -11.86
CA PHE A 152 -13.29 -15.25 -12.73
C PHE A 152 -12.92 -15.13 -14.21
N ILE A 153 -11.74 -14.55 -14.52
CA ILE A 153 -11.29 -14.40 -15.92
C ILE A 153 -10.55 -15.62 -16.45
N SER A 154 -10.28 -16.63 -15.61
CA SER A 154 -9.63 -17.85 -16.04
C SER A 154 -10.43 -18.53 -17.16
N GLY A 155 -9.76 -18.82 -18.27
CA GLY A 155 -10.40 -19.38 -19.47
C GLY A 155 -11.13 -18.40 -20.38
N LYS A 156 -11.26 -17.11 -19.97
CA LYS A 156 -11.91 -16.04 -20.75
C LYS A 156 -10.92 -15.07 -21.41
N VAL A 157 -9.65 -15.27 -21.21
CA VAL A 157 -8.59 -14.34 -21.63
C VAL A 157 -7.71 -14.93 -22.71
N ASN A 158 -7.03 -14.04 -23.44
CA ASN A 158 -6.12 -14.43 -24.50
C ASN A 158 -4.99 -15.31 -23.96
N VAL A 159 -4.89 -16.52 -24.46
CA VAL A 159 -3.89 -17.53 -24.06
C VAL A 159 -2.43 -17.05 -24.24
N ASN A 160 -2.19 -16.05 -25.09
CA ASN A 160 -0.88 -15.45 -25.29
C ASN A 160 -0.61 -14.25 -24.35
N ALA A 161 -1.56 -13.90 -23.48
CA ALA A 161 -1.43 -12.82 -22.52
C ALA A 161 -0.97 -13.31 -21.12
N VAL A 162 -0.69 -14.60 -20.97
CA VAL A 162 -0.30 -15.26 -19.72
C VAL A 162 1.16 -15.69 -19.79
#